data_8a6fcd7a69d4fabcb0b3f936f1a54440
#
_entry.id   8a6fcd7a69d4fabcb0b3f936f1a54440
#
_cell.length_a   1.000
_cell.length_b   1.000
_cell.length_c   1.000
_cell.angle_alpha   90.00
_cell.angle_beta   90.00
_cell.angle_gamma   90.00
#
_symmetry.space_group_name_H-M   'P 1'
#
loop_
_entity.id
_entity.type
_entity.pdbx_description
1 polymer ?
#
loop_
_entity_poly.entity_id
_entity_poly.type
_entity_poly.pdbx_seq_one_letter_code
_entity_poly.pdbx_strand_id
1 'polypeptide(L)'
;MSIKQSGQFSFVDALVAGGAGRNDRLDRLSSLVKWYRFEKILARLRPDAGAGRPAYSPLLMFKALLLQSLYGLSDADLEEAICDRLSFRRFAGLGLEEAVPDHTTLCRFRNLLIQAGLLEKLFSELDRQLDQAGLILRRGTMLDATVIETSAARPPHGAPDAPASDPDAAFTRRQGKPGSSYGYKAHAGVDQGSGIIRTIITTPANINDTVPADQLICGDEKAVLADAAYHTHAREAALKARGIKPRLMRPPNKHHPELPPRLKRLNRLIARQRAAVETTFATLKRRMGLSVIRYRGLAKATAQVLVAAMAFNMRRWVTLTS
;
A
#
# COMPACT_ATOMS: atom_id res chain seq x y z
N MET A 1 7.00 20.16 22.66
CA MET A 1 8.20 19.29 22.65
C MET A 1 9.14 19.78 21.55
N SER A 2 10.43 19.94 21.85
CA SER A 2 11.43 20.13 20.83
C SER A 2 11.58 18.84 20.01
N ILE A 3 11.76 18.95 18.70
CA ILE A 3 12.11 17.81 17.85
C ILE A 3 13.58 17.48 18.11
N LYS A 4 13.87 16.19 18.34
CA LYS A 4 15.22 15.71 18.50
C LYS A 4 15.99 15.95 17.19
N GLN A 5 17.12 16.64 17.25
CA GLN A 5 18.03 16.75 16.10
C GLN A 5 18.59 15.35 15.86
N SER A 6 18.22 14.73 14.74
CA SER A 6 18.72 13.44 14.30
C SER A 6 19.63 13.60 13.10
N GLY A 7 20.56 12.66 12.89
CA GLY A 7 21.47 12.67 11.75
C GLY A 7 22.71 13.56 11.92
N GLN A 8 23.09 13.92 13.15
CA GLN A 8 24.42 14.49 13.40
C GLN A 8 25.48 13.43 13.13
N PHE A 9 26.36 13.70 12.16
CA PHE A 9 27.50 12.84 11.86
C PHE A 9 28.48 12.88 13.03
N SER A 10 28.69 11.71 13.64
CA SER A 10 29.76 11.53 14.62
C SER A 10 31.06 11.14 13.89
N PHE A 11 32.21 11.25 14.60
CA PHE A 11 33.48 10.75 14.09
C PHE A 11 33.40 9.25 13.71
N VAL A 12 32.60 8.48 14.43
CA VAL A 12 32.35 7.06 14.16
C VAL A 12 31.56 6.86 12.85
N ASP A 13 30.60 7.73 12.55
CA ASP A 13 29.90 7.71 11.26
C ASP A 13 30.86 7.95 10.08
N ALA A 14 31.83 8.82 10.25
CA ALA A 14 32.86 9.09 9.25
C ALA A 14 33.81 7.88 9.04
N LEU A 15 34.18 7.17 10.10
CA LEU A 15 34.98 5.94 10.01
C LEU A 15 34.25 4.79 9.32
N VAL A 16 32.92 4.71 9.48
CA VAL A 16 32.06 3.66 8.89
C VAL A 16 31.61 4.03 7.46
N ALA A 17 31.76 5.28 7.04
CA ALA A 17 31.33 5.78 5.72
C ALA A 17 31.96 5.06 4.51
N GLY A 18 33.05 4.29 4.71
CA GLY A 18 33.78 3.57 3.67
C GLY A 18 33.10 2.31 3.08
N GLY A 19 31.82 2.01 3.41
CA GLY A 19 31.10 0.88 2.79
C GLY A 19 30.34 -0.04 3.75
N ALA A 20 30.49 0.12 5.05
CA ALA A 20 29.72 -0.67 6.03
C ALA A 20 28.22 -0.35 5.96
N GLY A 21 27.37 -1.38 6.00
CA GLY A 21 25.92 -1.25 5.95
C GLY A 21 25.40 -0.80 4.58
N ARG A 22 26.11 -1.06 3.50
CA ARG A 22 25.68 -0.74 2.14
C ARG A 22 24.41 -1.53 1.78
N ASN A 23 23.41 -0.83 1.26
CA ASN A 23 22.17 -1.43 0.74
C ASN A 23 21.75 -0.64 -0.50
N ASP A 24 22.19 -1.11 -1.66
CA ASP A 24 22.01 -0.41 -2.93
C ASP A 24 20.56 0.00 -3.20
N ARG A 25 19.58 -0.80 -2.76
CA ARG A 25 18.17 -0.45 -2.93
C ARG A 25 17.74 0.71 -2.04
N LEU A 26 18.11 0.71 -0.75
CA LEU A 26 17.77 1.78 0.18
C LEU A 26 18.52 3.07 -0.19
N ASP A 27 19.77 2.94 -0.61
CA ASP A 27 20.59 4.06 -1.05
C ASP A 27 19.98 4.70 -2.32
N ARG A 28 19.53 3.91 -3.28
CA ARG A 28 18.80 4.40 -4.47
C ARG A 28 17.46 5.04 -4.10
N LEU A 29 16.69 4.46 -3.18
CA LEU A 29 15.47 5.09 -2.69
C LEU A 29 15.75 6.44 -2.03
N SER A 30 16.82 6.54 -1.26
CA SER A 30 17.21 7.78 -0.62
C SER A 30 17.54 8.88 -1.64
N SER A 31 18.11 8.54 -2.79
CA SER A 31 18.45 9.49 -3.86
C SER A 31 17.29 9.83 -4.80
N LEU A 32 16.41 8.86 -5.12
CA LEU A 32 15.30 9.05 -6.06
C LEU A 32 14.15 9.85 -5.44
N VAL A 33 13.82 9.58 -4.18
CA VAL A 33 12.67 10.18 -3.50
C VAL A 33 13.00 11.56 -2.97
N LYS A 34 12.18 12.56 -3.31
CA LYS A 34 12.30 13.93 -2.79
C LYS A 34 11.69 14.03 -1.39
N TRP A 35 12.45 13.56 -0.37
CA TRP A 35 12.00 13.43 1.02
C TRP A 35 11.53 14.74 1.65
N TYR A 36 12.12 15.90 1.28
CA TYR A 36 11.71 17.21 1.79
C TYR A 36 10.22 17.53 1.53
N ARG A 37 9.61 16.92 0.52
CA ARG A 37 8.18 17.11 0.23
C ARG A 37 7.31 16.33 1.19
N PHE A 38 7.73 15.12 1.57
CA PHE A 38 7.10 14.36 2.64
C PHE A 38 7.23 15.07 3.98
N GLU A 39 8.41 15.63 4.26
CA GLU A 39 8.65 16.40 5.46
C GLU A 39 7.70 17.60 5.60
N LYS A 40 7.44 18.34 4.50
CA LYS A 40 6.44 19.44 4.48
C LYS A 40 5.03 18.96 4.84
N ILE A 41 4.62 17.77 4.39
CA ILE A 41 3.32 17.19 4.74
C ILE A 41 3.30 16.81 6.21
N LEU A 42 4.37 16.16 6.68
CA LEU A 42 4.52 15.67 8.04
C LEU A 42 4.74 16.78 9.07
N ALA A 43 5.18 17.95 8.66
CA ALA A 43 5.33 19.14 9.54
C ALA A 43 4.02 19.55 10.22
N ARG A 44 2.87 19.08 9.72
CA ARG A 44 1.57 19.27 10.36
C ARG A 44 1.39 18.45 11.65
N LEU A 45 2.19 17.39 11.82
CA LEU A 45 2.27 16.61 13.04
C LEU A 45 3.22 17.29 14.02
N ARG A 46 2.88 18.48 14.49
CA ARG A 46 3.63 19.15 15.54
C ARG A 46 3.33 18.45 16.86
N PRO A 47 4.35 17.93 17.57
CA PRO A 47 4.14 17.50 18.94
C PRO A 47 3.70 18.73 19.74
N ASP A 48 2.69 18.58 20.58
CA ASP A 48 2.30 19.63 21.53
C ASP A 48 3.54 20.05 22.33
N ALA A 49 3.67 21.37 22.58
CA ALA A 49 4.80 21.98 23.27
C ALA A 49 4.76 21.67 24.78
N GLY A 50 4.71 20.38 25.16
CA GLY A 50 4.73 19.90 26.54
C GLY A 50 6.14 19.63 27.03
N ALA A 51 6.36 19.74 28.35
CA ALA A 51 7.59 19.28 29.01
C ALA A 51 7.76 17.76 28.82
N GLY A 52 8.89 17.31 28.30
CA GLY A 52 9.18 15.90 28.10
C GLY A 52 10.36 15.62 27.16
N ARG A 53 10.69 14.35 26.97
CA ARG A 53 11.75 13.90 26.06
C ARG A 53 11.47 14.43 24.63
N PRO A 54 12.46 14.98 23.90
CA PRO A 54 12.29 15.41 22.51
C PRO A 54 11.73 14.29 21.63
N ALA A 55 10.73 14.60 20.82
CA ALA A 55 10.13 13.64 19.90
C ALA A 55 11.04 13.35 18.71
N TYR A 56 10.97 12.15 18.15
CA TYR A 56 11.63 11.82 16.90
C TYR A 56 11.07 12.63 15.73
N SER A 57 11.90 12.90 14.74
CA SER A 57 11.46 13.56 13.51
C SER A 57 10.32 12.75 12.86
N PRO A 58 9.19 13.38 12.49
CA PRO A 58 8.11 12.70 11.79
C PRO A 58 8.55 12.04 10.47
N LEU A 59 9.53 12.61 9.77
CA LEU A 59 10.08 12.00 8.57
C LEU A 59 10.86 10.71 8.88
N LEU A 60 11.66 10.71 9.94
CA LEU A 60 12.36 9.51 10.43
C LEU A 60 11.35 8.40 10.74
N MET A 61 10.31 8.72 11.50
CA MET A 61 9.27 7.77 11.88
C MET A 61 8.50 7.23 10.66
N PHE A 62 8.21 8.08 9.68
CA PHE A 62 7.59 7.65 8.42
C PHE A 62 8.51 6.71 7.62
N LYS A 63 9.81 7.02 7.51
CA LYS A 63 10.79 6.14 6.88
C LYS A 63 10.90 4.80 7.60
N ALA A 64 10.80 4.78 8.93
CA ALA A 64 10.76 3.54 9.71
C ALA A 64 9.52 2.68 9.35
N LEU A 65 8.33 3.27 9.22
CA LEU A 65 7.13 2.54 8.75
C LEU A 65 7.29 2.01 7.31
N LEU A 66 7.98 2.74 6.44
CA LEU A 66 8.30 2.24 5.10
C LEU A 66 9.27 1.05 5.16
N LEU A 67 10.29 1.08 6.00
CA LEU A 67 11.19 -0.06 6.24
C LEU A 67 10.40 -1.27 6.76
N GLN A 68 9.49 -1.05 7.71
CA GLN A 68 8.60 -2.10 8.21
C GLN A 68 7.90 -2.84 7.08
N SER A 69 7.32 -2.10 6.15
CA SER A 69 6.60 -2.67 5.02
C SER A 69 7.53 -3.27 3.97
N LEU A 70 8.63 -2.60 3.61
CA LEU A 70 9.61 -3.08 2.62
C LEU A 70 10.19 -4.45 2.98
N TYR A 71 10.31 -4.74 4.29
CA TYR A 71 10.91 -5.98 4.81
C TYR A 71 9.91 -6.89 5.52
N GLY A 72 8.64 -6.51 5.59
CA GLY A 72 7.56 -7.33 6.17
C GLY A 72 7.66 -7.51 7.69
N LEU A 73 8.30 -6.58 8.41
CA LEU A 73 8.63 -6.67 9.84
C LEU A 73 7.42 -6.36 10.73
N SER A 74 7.39 -6.93 11.94
CA SER A 74 6.52 -6.46 13.04
C SER A 74 7.06 -5.15 13.64
N ASP A 75 6.34 -4.56 14.60
CA ASP A 75 6.82 -3.34 15.27
C ASP A 75 8.08 -3.64 16.12
N ALA A 76 8.11 -4.80 16.80
CA ALA A 76 9.28 -5.23 17.58
C ALA A 76 10.47 -5.62 16.68
N ASP A 77 10.23 -6.40 15.61
CA ASP A 77 11.28 -6.77 14.67
C ASP A 77 11.88 -5.54 13.97
N LEU A 78 11.08 -4.49 13.74
CA LEU A 78 11.56 -3.24 13.16
C LEU A 78 12.49 -2.49 14.13
N GLU A 79 12.12 -2.40 15.40
CA GLU A 79 12.97 -1.83 16.45
C GLU A 79 14.33 -2.54 16.49
N GLU A 80 14.32 -3.87 16.59
CA GLU A 80 15.54 -4.71 16.56
C GLU A 80 16.33 -4.50 15.27
N ALA A 81 15.68 -4.54 14.13
CA ALA A 81 16.36 -4.38 12.83
C ALA A 81 16.98 -2.99 12.65
N ILE A 82 16.40 -1.91 13.20
CA ILE A 82 17.02 -0.58 13.19
C ILE A 82 18.19 -0.52 14.16
N CYS A 83 18.16 -1.22 15.28
CA CYS A 83 19.30 -1.34 16.20
C CYS A 83 20.48 -2.03 15.52
N ASP A 84 20.23 -3.13 14.84
CA ASP A 84 21.26 -4.04 14.30
C ASP A 84 21.79 -3.62 12.93
N ARG A 85 20.95 -3.05 12.06
CA ARG A 85 21.32 -2.78 10.66
C ARG A 85 21.69 -1.33 10.40
N LEU A 86 22.96 -1.07 10.13
CA LEU A 86 23.47 0.26 9.76
C LEU A 86 22.72 0.85 8.54
N SER A 87 22.37 0.03 7.55
CA SER A 87 21.61 0.47 6.38
C SER A 87 20.23 1.02 6.73
N PHE A 88 19.57 0.47 7.75
CA PHE A 88 18.25 0.92 8.20
C PHE A 88 18.37 2.24 8.95
N ARG A 89 19.38 2.35 9.85
CA ARG A 89 19.69 3.61 10.54
C ARG A 89 19.93 4.73 9.55
N ARG A 90 20.82 4.50 8.57
CA ARG A 90 21.15 5.46 7.52
C ARG A 90 19.93 5.85 6.68
N PHE A 91 19.10 4.90 6.25
CA PHE A 91 17.87 5.19 5.50
C PHE A 91 16.89 6.02 6.33
N ALA A 92 16.71 5.68 7.60
CA ALA A 92 15.83 6.40 8.52
C ALA A 92 16.37 7.81 8.86
N GLY A 93 17.68 8.02 8.78
CA GLY A 93 18.35 9.26 9.18
C GLY A 93 18.72 9.27 10.67
N LEU A 94 19.11 8.12 11.22
CA LEU A 94 19.60 7.94 12.60
C LEU A 94 21.12 7.80 12.61
N GLY A 95 21.79 8.59 13.45
CA GLY A 95 23.22 8.41 13.77
C GLY A 95 23.45 7.14 14.60
N LEU A 96 24.70 6.69 14.66
CA LEU A 96 25.06 5.44 15.35
C LEU A 96 24.78 5.48 16.85
N GLU A 97 24.99 6.63 17.48
CA GLU A 97 24.81 6.85 18.93
C GLU A 97 23.37 7.23 19.31
N GLU A 98 22.53 7.52 18.31
CA GLU A 98 21.14 7.92 18.56
C GLU A 98 20.28 6.74 19.00
N ALA A 99 19.42 6.98 19.99
CA ALA A 99 18.45 5.98 20.43
C ALA A 99 17.46 5.68 19.31
N VAL A 100 17.10 4.41 19.12
CA VAL A 100 16.10 3.93 18.18
C VAL A 100 14.69 4.13 18.78
N PRO A 101 13.68 4.50 17.97
CA PRO A 101 12.31 4.54 18.43
C PRO A 101 11.83 3.10 18.76
N ASP A 102 11.26 2.93 19.95
CA ASP A 102 10.68 1.67 20.37
C ASP A 102 9.35 1.35 19.65
N HIS A 103 8.91 0.11 19.74
CA HIS A 103 7.67 -0.38 19.11
C HIS A 103 6.42 0.40 19.58
N THR A 104 6.40 0.91 20.84
CA THR A 104 5.28 1.71 21.33
C THR A 104 5.25 3.09 20.72
N THR A 105 6.42 3.69 20.49
CA THR A 105 6.58 4.97 19.77
C THR A 105 6.15 4.82 18.30
N LEU A 106 6.52 3.73 17.64
CA LEU A 106 6.07 3.41 16.28
C LEU A 106 4.54 3.27 16.21
N CYS A 107 3.94 2.58 17.17
CA CYS A 107 2.49 2.43 17.26
C CYS A 107 1.78 3.78 17.46
N ARG A 108 2.27 4.62 18.38
CA ARG A 108 1.72 5.97 18.63
C ARG A 108 1.82 6.85 17.39
N PHE A 109 2.96 6.84 16.71
CA PHE A 109 3.14 7.63 15.49
C PHE A 109 2.19 7.19 14.37
N ARG A 110 1.98 5.88 14.18
CA ARG A 110 1.01 5.35 13.21
C ARG A 110 -0.40 5.84 13.52
N ASN A 111 -0.82 5.79 14.78
CA ASN A 111 -2.13 6.30 15.20
C ASN A 111 -2.26 7.81 14.95
N LEU A 112 -1.20 8.58 15.20
CA LEU A 112 -1.16 10.01 14.93
C LEU A 112 -1.32 10.32 13.43
N LEU A 113 -0.63 9.57 12.54
CA LEU A 113 -0.79 9.69 11.09
C LEU A 113 -2.22 9.43 10.64
N ILE A 114 -2.86 8.40 11.22
CA ILE A 114 -4.26 8.04 10.93
C ILE A 114 -5.20 9.15 11.37
N GLN A 115 -5.08 9.62 12.60
CA GLN A 115 -5.92 10.69 13.16
C GLN A 115 -5.78 11.99 12.37
N ALA A 116 -4.59 12.30 11.91
CA ALA A 116 -4.32 13.50 11.11
C ALA A 116 -4.75 13.38 9.63
N GLY A 117 -5.18 12.20 9.15
CA GLY A 117 -5.57 11.98 7.75
C GLY A 117 -4.44 12.28 6.76
N LEU A 118 -3.20 11.94 7.10
CA LEU A 118 -2.04 12.30 6.28
C LEU A 118 -1.59 11.19 5.31
N LEU A 119 -2.02 9.95 5.52
CA LEU A 119 -1.54 8.82 4.73
C LEU A 119 -1.91 8.94 3.25
N GLU A 120 -3.11 9.37 2.94
CA GLU A 120 -3.56 9.60 1.56
C GLU A 120 -2.79 10.74 0.90
N LYS A 121 -2.43 11.78 1.66
CA LYS A 121 -1.60 12.90 1.17
C LYS A 121 -0.18 12.46 0.89
N LEU A 122 0.39 11.59 1.73
CA LEU A 122 1.71 10.99 1.52
C LEU A 122 1.70 10.07 0.30
N PHE A 123 0.64 9.26 0.12
CA PHE A 123 0.47 8.41 -1.05
C PHE A 123 0.36 9.25 -2.34
N SER A 124 -0.46 10.30 -2.34
CA SER A 124 -0.61 11.22 -3.47
C SER A 124 0.69 11.97 -3.81
N GLU A 125 1.49 12.34 -2.80
CA GLU A 125 2.80 12.95 -3.04
C GLU A 125 3.76 11.98 -3.73
N LEU A 126 3.74 10.69 -3.34
CA LEU A 126 4.54 9.67 -4.02
C LEU A 126 4.08 9.48 -5.47
N ASP A 127 2.75 9.36 -5.72
CA ASP A 127 2.19 9.22 -7.07
C ASP A 127 2.62 10.40 -7.96
N ARG A 128 2.57 11.63 -7.43
CA ARG A 128 3.03 12.84 -8.11
C ARG A 128 4.52 12.80 -8.46
N GLN A 129 5.38 12.27 -7.58
CA GLN A 129 6.82 12.14 -7.87
C GLN A 129 7.07 11.07 -8.94
N LEU A 130 6.35 9.95 -8.91
CA LEU A 130 6.40 8.90 -9.92
C LEU A 130 5.95 9.41 -11.29
N ASP A 131 4.92 10.24 -11.31
CA ASP A 131 4.44 10.89 -12.53
C ASP A 131 5.47 11.87 -13.11
N GLN A 132 6.06 12.72 -12.27
CA GLN A 132 7.13 13.63 -12.67
C GLN A 132 8.39 12.89 -13.17
N ALA A 133 8.62 11.68 -12.70
CA ALA A 133 9.68 10.80 -13.20
C ALA A 133 9.31 10.08 -14.52
N GLY A 134 8.10 10.30 -15.08
CA GLY A 134 7.65 9.68 -16.32
C GLY A 134 7.33 8.19 -16.21
N LEU A 135 7.12 7.69 -14.98
CA LEU A 135 6.92 6.27 -14.73
C LEU A 135 5.45 5.84 -14.82
N ILE A 136 4.51 6.77 -14.79
CA ILE A 136 3.09 6.51 -14.98
C ILE A 136 2.77 6.59 -16.47
N LEU A 137 2.50 5.44 -17.09
CA LEU A 137 2.37 5.34 -18.55
C LEU A 137 0.97 5.68 -19.08
N ARG A 138 -0.06 5.62 -18.24
CA ARG A 138 -1.46 5.91 -18.60
C ARG A 138 -2.00 5.12 -19.81
N ARG A 139 -1.35 4.00 -20.16
CA ARG A 139 -1.80 3.11 -21.25
C ARG A 139 -3.11 2.43 -20.91
N GLY A 140 -3.33 2.18 -19.63
CA GLY A 140 -4.54 1.62 -19.06
C GLY A 140 -4.40 1.46 -17.56
N THR A 141 -5.55 1.33 -16.87
CA THR A 141 -5.62 0.98 -15.45
C THR A 141 -6.22 -0.40 -15.32
N MET A 142 -5.50 -1.28 -14.65
CA MET A 142 -5.94 -2.65 -14.32
C MET A 142 -6.60 -2.62 -12.95
N LEU A 143 -7.89 -2.96 -12.88
CA LEU A 143 -8.64 -3.06 -11.64
C LEU A 143 -8.65 -4.50 -11.13
N ASP A 144 -8.36 -4.67 -9.86
CA ASP A 144 -8.47 -5.96 -9.18
C ASP A 144 -8.55 -5.78 -7.67
N ALA A 145 -8.94 -6.84 -6.97
CA ALA A 145 -9.04 -6.85 -5.52
C ALA A 145 -8.40 -8.11 -4.92
N THR A 146 -7.89 -7.97 -3.71
CA THR A 146 -7.37 -9.11 -2.96
C THR A 146 -7.89 -9.11 -1.54
N VAL A 147 -8.31 -10.30 -1.07
CA VAL A 147 -8.69 -10.51 0.33
C VAL A 147 -7.43 -10.62 1.17
N ILE A 148 -7.43 -9.93 2.32
CA ILE A 148 -6.37 -9.95 3.33
C ILE A 148 -7.04 -10.35 4.63
N GLU A 149 -6.60 -11.45 5.22
CA GLU A 149 -7.14 -11.90 6.50
C GLU A 149 -6.68 -10.97 7.64
N THR A 150 -7.50 -10.84 8.69
CA THR A 150 -7.09 -10.12 9.91
C THR A 150 -6.43 -11.08 10.89
N SER A 151 -5.48 -10.57 11.71
CA SER A 151 -4.92 -11.31 12.85
C SER A 151 -5.88 -11.39 14.03
N ALA A 152 -7.00 -10.65 13.99
CA ALA A 152 -8.02 -10.72 15.02
C ALA A 152 -8.73 -12.08 15.02
N ALA A 153 -9.10 -12.54 16.23
CA ALA A 153 -9.85 -13.79 16.36
C ALA A 153 -11.18 -13.73 15.60
N ARG A 154 -11.49 -14.82 14.89
CA ARG A 154 -12.78 -14.95 14.20
C ARG A 154 -13.91 -15.04 15.24
N PRO A 155 -15.03 -14.36 15.00
CA PRO A 155 -16.23 -14.58 15.83
C PRO A 155 -16.62 -16.07 15.84
N PRO A 156 -17.07 -16.61 16.98
CA PRO A 156 -17.48 -18.00 17.06
C PRO A 156 -18.66 -18.28 16.11
N HIS A 157 -18.63 -19.49 15.51
CA HIS A 157 -19.70 -19.90 14.61
C HIS A 157 -21.00 -20.12 15.42
N GLY A 158 -22.10 -19.52 14.98
CA GLY A 158 -23.40 -19.65 15.64
C GLY A 158 -23.67 -18.69 16.80
N ALA A 159 -22.79 -17.74 17.09
CA ALA A 159 -22.99 -16.69 18.08
C ALA A 159 -22.92 -15.30 17.40
N PRO A 160 -23.98 -14.87 16.70
CA PRO A 160 -23.99 -13.60 15.95
C PRO A 160 -23.83 -12.37 16.86
N ASP A 161 -24.20 -12.48 18.14
CA ASP A 161 -24.13 -11.40 19.13
C ASP A 161 -22.80 -11.41 19.92
N ALA A 162 -21.90 -12.35 19.66
CA ALA A 162 -20.60 -12.35 20.31
C ALA A 162 -19.77 -11.15 19.81
N PRO A 163 -19.17 -10.35 20.72
CA PRO A 163 -18.39 -9.18 20.31
C PRO A 163 -17.20 -9.63 19.45
N ALA A 164 -17.18 -9.17 18.21
CA ALA A 164 -16.06 -9.41 17.31
C ALA A 164 -14.81 -8.69 17.85
N SER A 165 -13.67 -9.36 17.87
CA SER A 165 -12.40 -8.74 18.28
C SER A 165 -11.93 -7.65 17.30
N ASP A 166 -12.46 -7.65 16.06
CA ASP A 166 -12.31 -6.60 15.06
C ASP A 166 -13.70 -6.33 14.43
N PRO A 167 -14.40 -5.25 14.85
CA PRO A 167 -15.78 -5.00 14.45
C PRO A 167 -15.92 -4.60 12.97
N ASP A 168 -14.85 -4.12 12.33
CA ASP A 168 -14.86 -3.67 10.94
C ASP A 168 -14.48 -4.80 9.96
N ALA A 169 -13.93 -5.91 10.46
CA ALA A 169 -13.61 -7.07 9.63
C ALA A 169 -14.87 -7.87 9.29
N ALA A 170 -14.92 -8.47 8.10
CA ALA A 170 -16.08 -9.22 7.65
C ALA A 170 -15.69 -10.56 6.99
N PHE A 171 -16.65 -11.47 6.94
CA PHE A 171 -16.49 -12.74 6.25
C PHE A 171 -16.73 -12.58 4.75
N THR A 172 -15.92 -13.29 3.96
CA THR A 172 -16.11 -13.44 2.52
C THR A 172 -15.83 -14.86 2.08
N ARG A 173 -16.54 -15.32 1.06
CA ARG A 173 -16.27 -16.60 0.40
C ARG A 173 -15.74 -16.35 -1.00
N ARG A 174 -14.66 -17.03 -1.36
CA ARG A 174 -14.18 -17.03 -2.75
C ARG A 174 -14.90 -18.14 -3.51
N GLN A 175 -15.44 -17.78 -4.67
CA GLN A 175 -16.06 -18.77 -5.55
C GLN A 175 -15.07 -19.87 -5.91
N GLY A 176 -15.47 -21.14 -5.79
CA GLY A 176 -14.62 -22.30 -6.10
C GLY A 176 -13.57 -22.67 -5.04
N LYS A 177 -13.51 -22.00 -3.88
CA LYS A 177 -12.64 -22.39 -2.77
C LYS A 177 -13.47 -22.77 -1.53
N PRO A 178 -13.10 -23.87 -0.84
CA PRO A 178 -13.73 -24.22 0.43
C PRO A 178 -13.36 -23.19 1.52
N GLY A 179 -14.28 -22.98 2.46
CA GLY A 179 -14.08 -22.11 3.61
C GLY A 179 -14.42 -20.63 3.35
N SER A 180 -14.29 -19.84 4.38
CA SER A 180 -14.48 -18.39 4.38
C SER A 180 -13.22 -17.70 4.93
N SER A 181 -12.86 -16.54 4.38
CA SER A 181 -11.84 -15.66 4.92
C SER A 181 -12.50 -14.57 5.76
N TYR A 182 -11.90 -14.21 6.90
CA TYR A 182 -12.34 -13.12 7.77
C TYR A 182 -11.30 -12.01 7.74
N GLY A 183 -11.70 -10.80 7.37
CA GLY A 183 -10.79 -9.66 7.28
C GLY A 183 -11.27 -8.56 6.35
N TYR A 184 -10.40 -8.12 5.46
CA TYR A 184 -10.57 -6.95 4.60
C TYR A 184 -10.27 -7.29 3.14
N LYS A 185 -10.66 -6.39 2.23
CA LYS A 185 -10.23 -6.39 0.84
C LYS A 185 -9.41 -5.12 0.55
N ALA A 186 -8.34 -5.29 -0.22
CA ALA A 186 -7.65 -4.17 -0.86
C ALA A 186 -7.99 -4.19 -2.36
N HIS A 187 -8.60 -3.11 -2.82
CA HIS A 187 -8.95 -2.86 -4.22
C HIS A 187 -7.92 -1.91 -4.80
N ALA A 188 -7.32 -2.25 -5.93
CA ALA A 188 -6.26 -1.44 -6.52
C ALA A 188 -6.51 -1.12 -8.00
N GLY A 189 -6.19 0.12 -8.37
CA GLY A 189 -5.99 0.56 -9.74
C GLY A 189 -4.49 0.62 -10.06
N VAL A 190 -4.04 -0.26 -10.95
CA VAL A 190 -2.62 -0.45 -11.27
C VAL A 190 -2.35 -0.02 -12.69
N ASP A 191 -1.35 0.85 -12.90
CA ASP A 191 -0.98 1.34 -14.23
C ASP A 191 -0.45 0.20 -15.12
N GLN A 192 -1.01 0.12 -16.32
CA GLN A 192 -0.63 -0.89 -17.31
C GLN A 192 0.74 -0.60 -17.90
N GLY A 193 1.66 -1.52 -17.70
CA GLY A 193 3.04 -1.45 -18.18
C GLY A 193 4.03 -1.12 -17.07
N SER A 194 3.84 -0.05 -16.31
CA SER A 194 4.72 0.24 -15.17
C SER A 194 4.44 -0.67 -13.96
N GLY A 195 3.19 -1.11 -13.76
CA GLY A 195 2.77 -1.88 -12.59
C GLY A 195 2.72 -1.05 -11.30
N ILE A 196 2.71 0.29 -11.40
CA ILE A 196 2.57 1.21 -10.27
C ILE A 196 1.12 1.22 -9.81
N ILE A 197 0.91 1.14 -8.50
CA ILE A 197 -0.40 1.29 -7.87
C ILE A 197 -0.72 2.77 -7.81
N ARG A 198 -1.72 3.22 -8.56
CA ARG A 198 -2.16 4.62 -8.62
C ARG A 198 -3.24 4.94 -7.61
N THR A 199 -4.09 3.97 -7.37
CA THR A 199 -5.19 4.07 -6.40
C THR A 199 -5.30 2.77 -5.62
N ILE A 200 -5.61 2.87 -4.33
CA ILE A 200 -5.86 1.70 -3.49
C ILE A 200 -6.90 2.05 -2.43
N ILE A 201 -7.88 1.17 -2.25
CA ILE A 201 -8.98 1.35 -1.31
C ILE A 201 -9.11 0.09 -0.47
N THR A 202 -9.31 0.26 0.83
CA THR A 202 -9.53 -0.85 1.76
C THR A 202 -10.99 -0.88 2.18
N THR A 203 -11.62 -2.05 2.16
CA THR A 203 -13.00 -2.27 2.62
C THR A 203 -13.09 -3.50 3.51
N PRO A 204 -14.15 -3.66 4.31
CA PRO A 204 -14.51 -4.96 4.86
C PRO A 204 -14.61 -6.02 3.75
N ALA A 205 -14.27 -7.28 4.06
CA ALA A 205 -14.14 -8.31 3.03
C ALA A 205 -15.47 -8.71 2.36
N ASN A 206 -16.63 -8.41 2.96
CA ASN A 206 -17.95 -8.68 2.40
C ASN A 206 -18.38 -7.67 1.32
N ILE A 207 -17.73 -6.52 1.22
CA ILE A 207 -18.07 -5.51 0.21
C ILE A 207 -17.76 -6.06 -1.19
N ASN A 208 -18.70 -5.91 -2.11
CA ASN A 208 -18.53 -6.35 -3.49
C ASN A 208 -17.49 -5.48 -4.21
N ASP A 209 -16.68 -6.10 -5.06
CA ASP A 209 -15.57 -5.43 -5.76
C ASP A 209 -16.05 -4.34 -6.73
N THR A 210 -17.31 -4.39 -7.17
CA THR A 210 -17.92 -3.36 -8.02
C THR A 210 -18.17 -2.03 -7.29
N VAL A 211 -18.31 -2.04 -5.96
CA VAL A 211 -18.67 -0.84 -5.18
C VAL A 211 -17.56 0.21 -5.24
N PRO A 212 -16.28 -0.08 -4.92
CA PRO A 212 -15.22 0.91 -4.98
C PRO A 212 -14.63 1.10 -6.40
N ALA A 213 -15.06 0.33 -7.40
CA ALA A 213 -14.39 0.24 -8.69
C ALA A 213 -14.25 1.59 -9.43
N ASP A 214 -15.27 2.44 -9.39
CA ASP A 214 -15.24 3.72 -10.09
C ASP A 214 -14.30 4.74 -9.42
N GLN A 215 -14.07 4.59 -8.11
CA GLN A 215 -13.10 5.39 -7.35
C GLN A 215 -11.63 4.99 -7.63
N LEU A 216 -11.40 3.82 -8.22
CA LEU A 216 -10.07 3.36 -8.61
C LEU A 216 -9.62 3.92 -9.97
N ILE A 217 -10.51 4.59 -10.71
CA ILE A 217 -10.27 5.11 -12.05
C ILE A 217 -9.87 6.56 -11.96
N CYS A 218 -8.62 6.88 -12.26
CA CYS A 218 -8.07 8.25 -12.20
C CYS A 218 -8.69 9.18 -13.25
N GLY A 219 -8.98 8.65 -14.45
CA GLY A 219 -9.61 9.41 -15.52
C GLY A 219 -8.68 9.92 -16.61
N ASP A 220 -7.39 9.75 -16.45
CA ASP A 220 -6.33 10.13 -17.39
C ASP A 220 -5.78 8.91 -18.18
N GLU A 221 -6.28 7.71 -17.90
CA GLU A 221 -5.92 6.48 -18.58
C GLU A 221 -6.63 6.30 -19.93
N LYS A 222 -5.94 5.68 -20.90
CA LYS A 222 -6.51 5.37 -22.23
C LYS A 222 -7.50 4.20 -22.21
N ALA A 223 -7.42 3.31 -21.21
CA ALA A 223 -8.27 2.14 -21.08
C ALA A 223 -8.42 1.71 -19.62
N VAL A 224 -9.53 1.05 -19.28
CA VAL A 224 -9.72 0.35 -18.00
C VAL A 224 -9.88 -1.13 -18.28
N LEU A 225 -9.04 -1.94 -17.62
CA LEU A 225 -9.04 -3.40 -17.75
C LEU A 225 -9.52 -4.01 -16.43
N ALA A 226 -10.58 -4.82 -16.48
CA ALA A 226 -11.12 -5.48 -15.30
C ALA A 226 -11.73 -6.84 -15.66
N ASP A 227 -11.90 -7.70 -14.64
CA ASP A 227 -12.58 -8.98 -14.83
C ASP A 227 -14.11 -8.81 -14.98
N ALA A 228 -14.78 -9.95 -15.15
CA ALA A 228 -16.22 -9.97 -15.38
C ALA A 228 -17.04 -9.46 -14.18
N ALA A 229 -16.52 -9.54 -12.96
CA ALA A 229 -17.19 -9.03 -11.76
C ALA A 229 -17.34 -7.50 -11.78
N TYR A 230 -16.43 -6.80 -12.46
CA TYR A 230 -16.47 -5.34 -12.58
C TYR A 230 -17.37 -4.85 -13.73
N HIS A 231 -17.89 -5.77 -14.56
CA HIS A 231 -18.67 -5.37 -15.73
C HIS A 231 -20.07 -4.91 -15.34
N THR A 232 -20.39 -3.66 -15.65
CA THR A 232 -21.76 -3.12 -15.67
C THR A 232 -21.95 -2.27 -16.92
N HIS A 233 -23.18 -2.24 -17.47
CA HIS A 233 -23.50 -1.41 -18.63
C HIS A 233 -23.32 0.08 -18.32
N ALA A 234 -23.68 0.50 -17.10
CA ALA A 234 -23.50 1.89 -16.66
C ALA A 234 -22.03 2.29 -16.64
N ARG A 235 -21.15 1.45 -16.09
CA ARG A 235 -19.69 1.72 -16.07
C ARG A 235 -19.10 1.75 -17.46
N GLU A 236 -19.51 0.84 -18.34
CA GLU A 236 -19.06 0.84 -19.72
C GLU A 236 -19.47 2.13 -20.45
N ALA A 237 -20.70 2.58 -20.27
CA ALA A 237 -21.19 3.84 -20.84
C ALA A 237 -20.44 5.06 -20.28
N ALA A 238 -20.24 5.11 -18.96
CA ALA A 238 -19.49 6.18 -18.29
C ALA A 238 -18.05 6.28 -18.76
N LEU A 239 -17.36 5.15 -18.94
CA LEU A 239 -16.00 5.12 -19.50
C LEU A 239 -15.95 5.63 -20.94
N LYS A 240 -16.88 5.18 -21.79
CA LYS A 240 -16.98 5.66 -23.18
C LYS A 240 -17.23 7.15 -23.25
N ALA A 241 -18.12 7.68 -22.41
CA ALA A 241 -18.41 9.11 -22.33
C ALA A 241 -17.17 9.96 -21.95
N ARG A 242 -16.25 9.38 -21.19
CA ARG A 242 -14.96 9.99 -20.80
C ARG A 242 -13.84 9.74 -21.83
N GLY A 243 -14.12 9.10 -22.97
CA GLY A 243 -13.11 8.74 -23.97
C GLY A 243 -12.21 7.59 -23.58
N ILE A 244 -12.49 6.88 -22.47
CA ILE A 244 -11.72 5.78 -21.96
C ILE A 244 -12.22 4.46 -22.57
N LYS A 245 -11.32 3.64 -23.10
CA LYS A 245 -11.69 2.35 -23.70
C LYS A 245 -12.04 1.33 -22.62
N PRO A 246 -13.31 0.85 -22.51
CA PRO A 246 -13.69 -0.18 -21.55
C PRO A 246 -13.19 -1.54 -22.04
N ARG A 247 -12.21 -2.10 -21.38
CA ARG A 247 -11.71 -3.48 -21.56
C ARG A 247 -12.13 -4.34 -20.38
N LEU A 248 -13.45 -4.40 -20.19
CA LEU A 248 -14.09 -5.19 -19.14
C LEU A 248 -14.42 -6.57 -19.70
N MET A 249 -14.01 -7.63 -19.00
CA MET A 249 -14.38 -8.99 -19.41
C MET A 249 -15.90 -9.16 -19.35
N ARG A 250 -16.45 -9.85 -20.32
CA ARG A 250 -17.90 -10.09 -20.41
C ARG A 250 -18.27 -11.36 -19.64
N PRO A 251 -19.23 -11.33 -18.70
CA PRO A 251 -19.76 -12.55 -18.11
C PRO A 251 -20.70 -13.25 -19.10
N PRO A 252 -20.85 -14.56 -19.02
CA PRO A 252 -21.98 -15.24 -19.64
C PRO A 252 -23.28 -14.75 -19.00
N ASN A 253 -24.40 -14.83 -19.72
CA ASN A 253 -25.72 -14.44 -19.20
C ASN A 253 -26.72 -15.62 -19.30
N LYS A 254 -27.90 -15.47 -18.70
CA LYS A 254 -28.92 -16.53 -18.70
C LYS A 254 -29.37 -16.96 -20.12
N HIS A 255 -29.37 -16.02 -21.08
CA HIS A 255 -29.78 -16.27 -22.46
C HIS A 255 -28.63 -16.78 -23.33
N HIS A 256 -27.39 -16.51 -22.93
CA HIS A 256 -26.17 -16.95 -23.61
C HIS A 256 -25.20 -17.53 -22.57
N PRO A 257 -25.43 -18.77 -22.11
CA PRO A 257 -24.57 -19.43 -21.11
C PRO A 257 -23.16 -19.67 -21.65
N GLU A 258 -23.02 -19.75 -22.96
CA GLU A 258 -21.73 -19.75 -23.66
C GLU A 258 -21.46 -18.42 -24.36
N LEU A 259 -20.29 -17.86 -24.11
CA LEU A 259 -19.85 -16.66 -24.80
C LEU A 259 -19.50 -16.96 -26.26
N PRO A 260 -19.89 -16.09 -27.22
CA PRO A 260 -19.46 -16.19 -28.60
C PRO A 260 -17.92 -16.25 -28.72
N PRO A 261 -17.37 -16.94 -29.74
CA PRO A 261 -15.91 -17.10 -29.90
C PRO A 261 -15.14 -15.77 -29.87
N ARG A 262 -15.72 -14.71 -30.46
CA ARG A 262 -15.15 -13.35 -30.45
C ARG A 262 -14.98 -12.81 -29.02
N LEU A 263 -15.99 -12.97 -28.16
CA LEU A 263 -15.96 -12.51 -26.77
C LEU A 263 -15.05 -13.40 -25.92
N LYS A 264 -15.03 -14.72 -26.15
CA LYS A 264 -14.04 -15.61 -25.49
C LYS A 264 -12.60 -15.17 -25.81
N ARG A 265 -12.32 -14.81 -27.08
CA ARG A 265 -11.01 -14.30 -27.49
C ARG A 265 -10.67 -12.95 -26.81
N LEU A 266 -11.64 -12.03 -26.79
CA LEU A 266 -11.48 -10.73 -26.11
C LEU A 266 -11.18 -10.91 -24.61
N ASN A 267 -11.96 -11.72 -23.91
CA ASN A 267 -11.75 -12.01 -22.49
C ASN A 267 -10.35 -12.60 -22.24
N ARG A 268 -9.89 -13.52 -23.11
CA ARG A 268 -8.53 -14.10 -23.00
C ARG A 268 -7.45 -13.03 -23.15
N LEU A 269 -7.60 -12.09 -24.09
CA LEU A 269 -6.65 -10.99 -24.27
C LEU A 269 -6.62 -10.06 -23.05
N ILE A 270 -7.79 -9.72 -22.49
CA ILE A 270 -7.90 -8.90 -21.28
C ILE A 270 -7.25 -9.61 -20.10
N ALA A 271 -7.56 -10.89 -19.89
CA ALA A 271 -7.00 -11.69 -18.79
C ALA A 271 -5.46 -11.73 -18.87
N ARG A 272 -4.89 -11.93 -20.08
CA ARG A 272 -3.43 -11.93 -20.27
C ARG A 272 -2.78 -10.59 -19.89
N GLN A 273 -3.43 -9.47 -20.24
CA GLN A 273 -2.93 -8.15 -19.89
C GLN A 273 -3.05 -7.85 -18.40
N ARG A 274 -4.09 -8.38 -17.74
CA ARG A 274 -4.35 -8.22 -16.30
C ARG A 274 -3.45 -9.09 -15.41
N ALA A 275 -2.84 -10.15 -15.93
CA ALA A 275 -1.98 -11.04 -15.14
C ALA A 275 -0.87 -10.29 -14.36
N ALA A 276 -0.48 -9.10 -14.82
CA ALA A 276 0.48 -8.25 -14.12
C ALA A 276 -0.02 -7.76 -12.74
N VAL A 277 -1.33 -7.56 -12.55
CA VAL A 277 -1.87 -7.13 -11.26
C VAL A 277 -1.80 -8.23 -10.20
N GLU A 278 -1.90 -9.49 -10.61
CA GLU A 278 -1.73 -10.63 -9.71
C GLU A 278 -0.32 -10.67 -9.12
N THR A 279 0.71 -10.35 -9.94
CA THR A 279 2.09 -10.20 -9.49
C THR A 279 2.25 -9.06 -8.48
N THR A 280 1.52 -7.96 -8.66
CA THR A 280 1.47 -6.84 -7.72
C THR A 280 0.96 -7.31 -6.36
N PHE A 281 -0.20 -7.96 -6.31
CA PHE A 281 -0.76 -8.49 -5.06
C PHE A 281 0.10 -9.61 -4.44
N ALA A 282 0.67 -10.48 -5.25
CA ALA A 282 1.59 -11.51 -4.76
C ALA A 282 2.81 -10.88 -4.08
N THR A 283 3.36 -9.79 -4.65
CA THR A 283 4.48 -9.06 -4.04
C THR A 283 4.08 -8.36 -2.75
N LEU A 284 2.93 -7.68 -2.72
CA LEU A 284 2.39 -7.05 -1.51
C LEU A 284 2.25 -8.07 -0.38
N LYS A 285 1.68 -9.24 -0.66
CA LYS A 285 1.47 -10.29 0.35
C LYS A 285 2.76 -10.95 0.81
N ARG A 286 3.61 -11.37 -0.14
CA ARG A 286 4.80 -12.18 0.18
C ARG A 286 5.98 -11.36 0.69
N ARG A 287 6.10 -10.09 0.29
CA ARG A 287 7.30 -9.29 0.55
C ARG A 287 7.04 -8.02 1.36
N MET A 288 5.81 -7.50 1.37
CA MET A 288 5.47 -6.23 2.03
C MET A 288 4.63 -6.43 3.30
N GLY A 289 4.59 -7.66 3.83
CA GLY A 289 3.86 -7.97 5.06
C GLY A 289 2.34 -7.83 4.96
N LEU A 290 1.77 -7.78 3.74
CA LEU A 290 0.33 -7.62 3.51
C LEU A 290 -0.40 -8.98 3.33
N SER A 291 0.15 -10.06 3.87
CA SER A 291 -0.54 -11.36 3.94
C SER A 291 -1.66 -11.33 4.98
N VAL A 292 -1.49 -10.53 6.04
CA VAL A 292 -2.41 -10.38 7.15
C VAL A 292 -2.49 -8.90 7.59
N ILE A 293 -3.69 -8.44 7.93
CA ILE A 293 -3.87 -7.16 8.64
C ILE A 293 -3.54 -7.39 10.11
N ARG A 294 -2.55 -6.69 10.61
CA ARG A 294 -2.04 -6.83 12.00
C ARG A 294 -2.80 -6.00 13.01
N TYR A 295 -3.52 -4.99 12.55
CA TYR A 295 -4.18 -3.99 13.39
C TYR A 295 -5.69 -4.14 13.32
N ARG A 296 -6.39 -3.76 14.39
CA ARG A 296 -7.86 -3.82 14.48
C ARG A 296 -8.48 -2.50 13.99
N GLY A 297 -9.57 -2.63 13.24
CA GLY A 297 -10.35 -1.53 12.70
C GLY A 297 -9.95 -1.08 11.29
N LEU A 298 -10.92 -0.63 10.50
CA LEU A 298 -10.76 -0.27 9.09
C LEU A 298 -9.72 0.83 8.87
N ALA A 299 -9.68 1.85 9.73
CA ALA A 299 -8.73 2.95 9.59
C ALA A 299 -7.27 2.46 9.70
N LYS A 300 -6.98 1.55 10.63
CA LYS A 300 -5.64 0.98 10.80
C LYS A 300 -5.31 -0.04 9.71
N ALA A 301 -6.29 -0.80 9.25
CA ALA A 301 -6.15 -1.68 8.10
C ALA A 301 -5.81 -0.87 6.84
N THR A 302 -6.52 0.23 6.60
CA THR A 302 -6.24 1.17 5.49
C THR A 302 -4.84 1.75 5.60
N ALA A 303 -4.39 2.13 6.78
CA ALA A 303 -3.04 2.62 7.01
C ALA A 303 -1.98 1.59 6.61
N GLN A 304 -2.14 0.32 7.03
CA GLN A 304 -1.22 -0.77 6.66
C GLN A 304 -1.19 -0.97 5.15
N VAL A 305 -2.34 -0.97 4.49
CA VAL A 305 -2.47 -1.13 3.04
C VAL A 305 -1.81 0.02 2.28
N LEU A 306 -2.03 1.28 2.70
CA LEU A 306 -1.43 2.46 2.07
C LEU A 306 0.10 2.47 2.21
N VAL A 307 0.63 2.17 3.40
CA VAL A 307 2.08 2.09 3.61
C VAL A 307 2.70 0.98 2.77
N ALA A 308 2.04 -0.18 2.67
CA ALA A 308 2.48 -1.29 1.83
C ALA A 308 2.46 -0.92 0.33
N ALA A 309 1.44 -0.19 -0.13
CA ALA A 309 1.37 0.29 -1.50
C ALA A 309 2.47 1.33 -1.81
N MET A 310 2.74 2.25 -0.88
CA MET A 310 3.86 3.19 -1.02
C MET A 310 5.21 2.46 -1.08
N ALA A 311 5.45 1.50 -0.19
CA ALA A 311 6.66 0.68 -0.19
C ALA A 311 6.82 -0.11 -1.49
N PHE A 312 5.73 -0.69 -2.00
CA PHE A 312 5.69 -1.38 -3.29
C PHE A 312 6.05 -0.43 -4.44
N ASN A 313 5.42 0.75 -4.52
CA ASN A 313 5.66 1.74 -5.55
C ASN A 313 7.11 2.25 -5.53
N MET A 314 7.67 2.51 -4.35
CA MET A 314 9.08 2.88 -4.17
C MET A 314 10.01 1.78 -4.66
N ARG A 315 9.74 0.52 -4.29
CA ARG A 315 10.50 -0.63 -4.80
C ARG A 315 10.40 -0.73 -6.33
N ARG A 316 9.21 -0.51 -6.88
CA ARG A 316 8.98 -0.53 -8.32
C ARG A 316 9.74 0.58 -9.02
N TRP A 317 9.78 1.79 -8.42
CA TRP A 317 10.58 2.90 -8.93
C TRP A 317 12.04 2.51 -9.12
N VAL A 318 12.67 1.97 -8.08
CA VAL A 318 14.06 1.48 -8.19
C VAL A 318 14.21 0.49 -9.34
N THR A 319 13.28 -0.46 -9.48
CA THR A 319 13.35 -1.49 -10.55
C THR A 319 13.18 -0.90 -11.97
N LEU A 320 12.36 0.14 -12.13
CA LEU A 320 12.10 0.75 -13.44
C LEU A 320 13.21 1.71 -13.90
N THR A 321 14.08 2.14 -12.96
CA THR A 321 15.20 3.06 -13.23
C THR A 321 16.58 2.39 -13.12
N SER A 322 16.58 1.05 -12.95
CA SER A 322 17.80 0.22 -12.91
C SER A 322 18.32 -0.14 -14.28
#